data_b1848b8239e13dd9f18c07f21d540c37
#
_entry.id   b1848b8239e13dd9f18c07f21d540c37
#
_cell.length_a   1.000
_cell.length_b   1.000
_cell.length_c   1.000
_cell.angle_alpha   90.00
_cell.angle_beta   90.00
_cell.angle_gamma   90.00
#
_symmetry.space_group_name_H-M   'P 1'
#
loop_
_entity.id
_entity.type
_entity.pdbx_description
1 polymer ?
#
loop_
_entity_poly.entity_id
_entity_poly.type
_entity_poly.pdbx_seq_one_letter_code
_entity_poly.pdbx_strand_id
1 'polypeptide(L)'
;MTYDLIILGGGPAGYLAAERAGHAGMKVLCIEQRELGGVCLNEGCVPTKTLLYSAKLYDGAAHGEKYGVIAKDIAIDHTKVVARKEKVVKTLVGGVKAALRANHVETLNARGVITGRNSEGYTVEAGGSTYTGARLLICTGSSPAIPVSYTH
;
A
#
# COMPACT_ATOMS: atom_id res chain seq x y z
N MET A 1 15.33 20.91 -2.81
CA MET A 1 15.92 19.74 -3.52
C MET A 1 15.06 19.47 -4.75
N THR A 2 15.70 19.27 -5.90
CA THR A 2 14.99 19.11 -7.18
C THR A 2 14.98 17.64 -7.61
N TYR A 3 13.80 17.16 -8.08
CA TYR A 3 13.53 15.82 -8.57
C TYR A 3 12.99 15.85 -10.00
N ASP A 4 13.18 14.78 -10.75
CA ASP A 4 12.54 14.62 -12.06
C ASP A 4 11.06 14.32 -11.91
N LEU A 5 10.69 13.59 -10.83
CA LEU A 5 9.34 13.21 -10.52
C LEU A 5 9.10 13.20 -9.01
N ILE A 6 8.05 13.89 -8.57
CA ILE A 6 7.48 13.73 -7.23
C ILE A 6 6.18 12.95 -7.35
N ILE A 7 5.99 11.96 -6.48
CA ILE A 7 4.77 11.14 -6.41
C ILE A 7 4.13 11.33 -5.05
N LEU A 8 2.87 11.72 -5.04
CA LEU A 8 2.06 11.81 -3.81
C LEU A 8 1.19 10.58 -3.68
N GLY A 9 1.48 9.77 -2.67
CA GLY A 9 0.82 8.51 -2.37
C GLY A 9 1.62 7.30 -2.83
N GLY A 10 1.94 6.42 -1.89
CA GLY A 10 2.70 5.18 -2.06
C GLY A 10 1.84 3.92 -2.19
N GLY A 11 0.59 4.05 -2.61
CA GLY A 11 -0.29 2.94 -2.97
C GLY A 11 0.11 2.27 -4.29
N PRO A 12 -0.69 1.29 -4.82
CA PRO A 12 -0.33 0.52 -6.02
C PRO A 12 0.03 1.37 -7.23
N ALA A 13 -0.69 2.45 -7.48
CA ALA A 13 -0.35 3.37 -8.58
C ALA A 13 0.99 4.09 -8.33
N GLY A 14 1.19 4.59 -7.09
CA GLY A 14 2.36 5.39 -6.75
C GLY A 14 3.65 4.58 -6.69
N TYR A 15 3.67 3.46 -5.95
CA TYR A 15 4.90 2.69 -5.82
C TYR A 15 5.33 2.01 -7.13
N LEU A 16 4.38 1.56 -7.97
CA LEU A 16 4.72 1.01 -9.29
C LEU A 16 5.26 2.08 -10.25
N ALA A 17 4.65 3.27 -10.24
CA ALA A 17 5.17 4.39 -11.02
C ALA A 17 6.57 4.83 -10.54
N ALA A 18 6.78 4.88 -9.21
CA ALA A 18 8.06 5.21 -8.61
C ALA A 18 9.16 4.21 -9.00
N GLU A 19 8.87 2.92 -8.88
CA GLU A 19 9.78 1.84 -9.28
C GLU A 19 10.16 1.95 -10.76
N ARG A 20 9.19 2.13 -11.66
CA ARG A 20 9.43 2.27 -13.10
C ARG A 20 10.23 3.51 -13.46
N ALA A 21 9.91 4.66 -12.84
CA ALA A 21 10.65 5.90 -13.05
C ALA A 21 12.08 5.81 -12.53
N GLY A 22 12.29 5.23 -11.34
CA GLY A 22 13.63 4.98 -10.80
C GLY A 22 14.44 4.02 -11.66
N HIS A 23 13.83 2.93 -12.12
CA HIS A 23 14.46 2.00 -13.08
C HIS A 23 14.89 2.68 -14.39
N ALA A 24 14.13 3.67 -14.85
CA ALA A 24 14.47 4.49 -16.00
C ALA A 24 15.54 5.58 -15.73
N GLY A 25 16.13 5.59 -14.54
CA GLY A 25 17.21 6.52 -14.17
C GLY A 25 16.71 7.91 -13.72
N MET A 26 15.41 8.10 -13.51
CA MET A 26 14.88 9.35 -12.99
C MET A 26 15.17 9.49 -11.48
N LYS A 27 15.44 10.71 -11.04
CA LYS A 27 15.48 11.06 -9.62
C LYS A 27 14.07 11.24 -9.09
N VAL A 28 13.61 10.26 -8.31
CA VAL A 28 12.21 10.15 -7.85
C VAL A 28 12.09 10.33 -6.35
N LEU A 29 11.11 11.12 -5.92
CA LEU A 29 10.65 11.21 -4.53
C LEU A 29 9.21 10.69 -4.44
N CYS A 30 8.99 9.66 -3.64
CA CYS A 30 7.66 9.14 -3.32
C CYS A 30 7.30 9.53 -1.89
N ILE A 31 6.25 10.32 -1.73
CA ILE A 31 5.77 10.82 -0.44
C ILE A 31 4.51 10.03 -0.06
N GLU A 32 4.55 9.34 1.07
CA GLU A 32 3.42 8.56 1.61
C GLU A 32 3.18 8.95 3.08
N GLN A 33 1.95 9.32 3.39
CA GLN A 33 1.60 9.80 4.75
C GLN A 33 1.36 8.68 5.75
N ARG A 34 1.08 7.46 5.31
CA ARG A 34 0.81 6.28 6.16
C ARG A 34 1.85 5.20 5.90
N GLU A 35 1.47 4.12 5.23
CA GLU A 35 2.35 3.00 4.90
C GLU A 35 2.40 2.75 3.40
N LEU A 36 3.61 2.49 2.88
CA LEU A 36 3.79 2.05 1.50
C LEU A 36 2.97 0.80 1.21
N GLY A 37 2.44 0.71 -0.02
CA GLY A 37 1.52 -0.35 -0.41
C GLY A 37 0.06 0.09 -0.40
N GLY A 38 -0.26 1.21 0.30
CA GLY A 38 -1.60 1.81 0.34
C GLY A 38 -2.66 0.87 0.92
N VAL A 39 -3.93 1.18 0.66
CA VAL A 39 -5.07 0.38 1.14
C VAL A 39 -4.98 -1.08 0.69
N CYS A 40 -4.59 -1.35 -0.54
CA CYS A 40 -4.57 -2.71 -1.07
C CYS A 40 -3.69 -3.66 -0.24
N LEU A 41 -2.45 -3.28 0.08
CA LEU A 41 -1.54 -4.15 0.84
C LEU A 41 -1.86 -4.15 2.34
N ASN A 42 -2.23 -3.00 2.89
CA ASN A 42 -2.31 -2.84 4.35
C ASN A 42 -3.70 -3.12 4.92
N GLU A 43 -4.78 -2.77 4.22
CA GLU A 43 -6.15 -2.77 4.75
C GLU A 43 -7.18 -3.45 3.83
N GLY A 44 -6.83 -3.69 2.56
CA GLY A 44 -7.78 -4.13 1.54
C GLY A 44 -7.50 -5.52 0.98
N CYS A 45 -6.95 -5.57 -0.23
CA CYS A 45 -6.82 -6.79 -1.05
C CYS A 45 -6.09 -7.93 -0.34
N VAL A 46 -4.92 -7.65 0.22
CA VAL A 46 -4.05 -8.66 0.82
C VAL A 46 -4.59 -9.17 2.15
N PRO A 47 -4.95 -8.32 3.11
CA PRO A 47 -5.60 -8.77 4.34
C PRO A 47 -6.84 -9.60 4.07
N THR A 48 -7.75 -9.10 3.23
CA THR A 48 -9.00 -9.77 2.90
C THR A 48 -8.77 -11.16 2.31
N LYS A 49 -7.91 -11.27 1.28
CA LYS A 49 -7.60 -12.57 0.66
C LYS A 49 -6.92 -13.54 1.63
N THR A 50 -6.07 -13.02 2.52
CA THR A 50 -5.39 -13.85 3.53
C THR A 50 -6.38 -14.43 4.55
N LEU A 51 -7.34 -13.62 5.01
CA LEU A 51 -8.40 -14.05 5.92
C LEU A 51 -9.36 -15.04 5.23
N LEU A 52 -9.82 -14.72 4.02
CA LEU A 52 -10.69 -15.59 3.23
C LEU A 52 -10.06 -16.95 2.94
N TYR A 53 -8.76 -17.00 2.74
CA TYR A 53 -8.07 -18.28 2.53
C TYR A 53 -8.15 -19.18 3.77
N SER A 54 -8.01 -18.63 4.98
CA SER A 54 -8.19 -19.40 6.22
C SER A 54 -9.63 -19.89 6.38
N ALA A 55 -10.61 -19.04 6.08
CA ALA A 55 -12.02 -19.42 6.09
C ALA A 55 -12.32 -20.54 5.07
N LYS A 56 -11.77 -20.44 3.85
CA LYS A 56 -11.90 -21.46 2.81
C LYS A 56 -11.33 -22.83 3.24
N LEU A 57 -10.19 -22.83 3.93
CA LEU A 57 -9.60 -24.08 4.44
C LEU A 57 -10.50 -24.72 5.49
N TYR A 58 -11.05 -23.93 6.41
CA TYR A 58 -12.00 -24.42 7.42
C TYR A 58 -13.27 -24.97 6.77
N ASP A 59 -13.88 -24.21 5.88
CA ASP A 59 -15.12 -24.59 5.16
C ASP A 59 -14.90 -25.87 4.34
N GLY A 60 -13.77 -25.95 3.61
CA GLY A 60 -13.41 -27.13 2.82
C GLY A 60 -13.23 -28.39 3.67
N ALA A 61 -12.63 -28.25 4.87
CA ALA A 61 -12.49 -29.35 5.80
C ALA A 61 -13.83 -29.76 6.43
N ALA A 62 -14.67 -28.77 6.81
CA ALA A 62 -15.96 -29.02 7.44
C ALA A 62 -16.98 -29.68 6.50
N HIS A 63 -16.93 -29.38 5.20
CA HIS A 63 -17.88 -29.85 4.20
C HIS A 63 -17.26 -30.78 3.14
N GLY A 64 -16.09 -31.35 3.46
CA GLY A 64 -15.29 -32.15 2.52
C GLY A 64 -15.80 -33.58 2.29
N GLU A 65 -16.68 -34.11 3.14
CA GLU A 65 -17.10 -35.53 3.12
C GLU A 65 -17.63 -35.98 1.76
N LYS A 66 -18.43 -35.14 1.10
CA LYS A 66 -18.94 -35.41 -0.24
C LYS A 66 -17.86 -35.56 -1.33
N TYR A 67 -16.63 -35.16 -1.03
CA TYR A 67 -15.44 -35.31 -1.88
C TYR A 67 -14.46 -36.35 -1.36
N GLY A 68 -14.85 -37.13 -0.35
CA GLY A 68 -13.99 -38.15 0.28
C GLY A 68 -12.99 -37.58 1.29
N VAL A 69 -13.10 -36.32 1.68
CA VAL A 69 -12.25 -35.69 2.70
C VAL A 69 -13.01 -35.73 4.03
N ILE A 70 -12.55 -36.61 4.92
CA ILE A 70 -13.13 -36.76 6.26
C ILE A 70 -12.20 -36.08 7.26
N ALA A 71 -12.68 -35.00 7.88
CA ALA A 71 -11.97 -34.29 8.93
C ALA A 71 -12.78 -34.30 10.22
N LYS A 72 -12.10 -34.55 11.37
CA LYS A 72 -12.70 -34.56 12.70
C LYS A 72 -12.09 -33.44 13.53
N ASP A 73 -12.86 -32.93 14.50
CA ASP A 73 -12.40 -31.94 15.48
C ASP A 73 -11.76 -30.69 14.88
N ILE A 74 -12.40 -30.16 13.83
CA ILE A 74 -11.90 -28.98 13.12
C ILE A 74 -12.16 -27.75 13.98
N ALA A 75 -11.12 -26.98 14.26
CA ALA A 75 -11.20 -25.72 14.98
C ALA A 75 -10.49 -24.60 14.23
N ILE A 76 -10.93 -23.36 14.41
CA ILE A 76 -10.25 -22.17 13.93
C ILE A 76 -9.62 -21.42 15.11
N ASP A 77 -8.33 -21.13 15.00
CA ASP A 77 -7.62 -20.27 15.94
C ASP A 77 -7.53 -18.87 15.32
N HIS A 78 -8.43 -17.97 15.74
CA HIS A 78 -8.52 -16.62 15.21
C HIS A 78 -7.22 -15.82 15.43
N THR A 79 -6.53 -16.03 16.56
CA THR A 79 -5.27 -15.36 16.85
C THR A 79 -4.20 -15.72 15.82
N LYS A 80 -4.07 -16.99 15.46
CA LYS A 80 -3.16 -17.43 14.41
C LYS A 80 -3.54 -16.94 13.03
N VAL A 81 -4.85 -16.86 12.73
CA VAL A 81 -5.34 -16.31 11.46
C VAL A 81 -4.93 -14.84 11.31
N VAL A 82 -5.13 -14.03 12.36
CA VAL A 82 -4.73 -12.61 12.37
C VAL A 82 -3.21 -12.45 12.28
N ALA A 83 -2.46 -13.20 13.08
CA ALA A 83 -1.00 -13.15 13.05
C ALA A 83 -0.42 -13.53 11.67
N ARG A 84 -1.02 -14.53 11.00
CA ARG A 84 -0.65 -14.89 9.63
C ARG A 84 -0.93 -13.74 8.66
N LYS A 85 -2.10 -13.08 8.75
CA LYS A 85 -2.46 -11.92 7.94
C LYS A 85 -1.42 -10.81 8.09
N GLU A 86 -1.04 -10.48 9.32
CA GLU A 86 -0.03 -9.44 9.60
C GLU A 86 1.34 -9.78 9.04
N LYS A 87 1.77 -11.04 9.16
CA LYS A 87 3.03 -11.51 8.57
C LYS A 87 3.03 -11.36 7.04
N VAL A 88 1.94 -11.73 6.37
CA VAL A 88 1.82 -11.59 4.91
C VAL A 88 1.90 -10.13 4.48
N VAL A 89 1.14 -9.24 5.14
CA VAL A 89 1.17 -7.80 4.88
C VAL A 89 2.59 -7.26 5.05
N LYS A 90 3.23 -7.53 6.18
CA LYS A 90 4.61 -7.08 6.48
C LYS A 90 5.61 -7.54 5.41
N THR A 91 5.49 -8.79 4.97
CA THR A 91 6.36 -9.34 3.92
C THR A 91 6.20 -8.57 2.60
N LEU A 92 4.96 -8.33 2.15
CA LEU A 92 4.70 -7.65 0.88
C LEU A 92 5.07 -6.16 0.94
N VAL A 93 4.76 -5.46 2.02
CA VAL A 93 5.21 -4.07 2.23
C VAL A 93 6.73 -3.99 2.25
N GLY A 94 7.40 -4.96 2.91
CA GLY A 94 8.86 -5.09 2.88
C GLY A 94 9.42 -5.25 1.46
N GLY A 95 8.74 -6.04 0.62
CA GLY A 95 9.07 -6.20 -0.80
C GLY A 95 8.97 -4.89 -1.59
N VAL A 96 7.89 -4.11 -1.38
CA VAL A 96 7.75 -2.79 -2.00
C VAL A 96 8.88 -1.85 -1.57
N LYS A 97 9.17 -1.77 -0.26
CA LYS A 97 10.27 -0.95 0.27
C LYS A 97 11.63 -1.35 -0.34
N ALA A 98 11.86 -2.64 -0.51
CA ALA A 98 13.09 -3.16 -1.12
C ALA A 98 13.18 -2.82 -2.61
N ALA A 99 12.09 -2.97 -3.37
CA ALA A 99 12.03 -2.65 -4.80
C ALA A 99 12.29 -1.15 -5.06
N LEU A 100 11.65 -0.27 -4.29
CA LEU A 100 11.87 1.18 -4.40
C LEU A 100 13.33 1.53 -4.12
N ARG A 101 13.93 0.96 -3.07
CA ARG A 101 15.33 1.18 -2.72
C ARG A 101 16.29 0.67 -3.81
N ALA A 102 16.03 -0.51 -4.36
CA ALA A 102 16.83 -1.09 -5.44
C ALA A 102 16.81 -0.24 -6.71
N ASN A 103 15.75 0.52 -6.94
CA ASN A 103 15.62 1.45 -8.06
C ASN A 103 15.93 2.92 -7.67
N HIS A 104 16.66 3.13 -6.57
CA HIS A 104 17.13 4.45 -6.10
C HIS A 104 16.01 5.48 -5.89
N VAL A 105 14.79 5.03 -5.60
CA VAL A 105 13.67 5.91 -5.26
C VAL A 105 13.81 6.37 -3.82
N GLU A 106 13.80 7.69 -3.61
CA GLU A 106 13.72 8.28 -2.28
C GLU A 106 12.27 8.21 -1.78
N THR A 107 12.08 7.77 -0.54
CA THR A 107 10.76 7.66 0.09
C THR A 107 10.69 8.53 1.34
N LEU A 108 9.63 9.32 1.45
CA LEU A 108 9.38 10.19 2.60
C LEU A 108 8.04 9.81 3.25
N ASN A 109 8.09 9.44 4.53
CA ASN A 109 6.87 9.22 5.31
C ASN A 109 6.39 10.56 5.88
N ALA A 110 5.51 11.23 5.15
CA ALA A 110 4.92 12.51 5.52
C ALA A 110 3.66 12.78 4.69
N ARG A 111 2.83 13.71 5.16
CA ARG A 111 1.78 14.30 4.33
C ARG A 111 2.41 15.31 3.36
N GLY A 112 2.22 15.10 2.06
CA GLY A 112 2.61 16.06 1.03
C GLY A 112 1.48 17.04 0.70
N VAL A 113 1.82 18.32 0.57
CA VAL A 113 0.89 19.39 0.18
C VAL A 113 1.47 20.11 -1.05
N ILE A 114 0.71 20.16 -2.13
CA ILE A 114 1.10 20.93 -3.32
C ILE A 114 0.93 22.40 -3.01
N THR A 115 2.01 23.17 -3.05
CA THR A 115 2.01 24.59 -2.71
C THR A 115 2.07 25.50 -3.93
N GLY A 116 2.44 24.96 -5.11
CA GLY A 116 2.45 25.75 -6.32
C GLY A 116 3.26 25.14 -7.47
N ARG A 117 3.55 26.02 -8.45
CA ARG A 117 4.41 25.72 -9.59
C ARG A 117 5.25 26.97 -9.91
N ASN A 118 6.52 26.77 -10.20
CA ASN A 118 7.45 27.81 -10.64
C ASN A 118 8.15 27.39 -11.97
N SER A 119 9.15 28.11 -12.39
CA SER A 119 9.94 27.81 -13.61
C SER A 119 10.67 26.46 -13.53
N GLU A 120 10.96 25.95 -12.32
CA GLU A 120 11.68 24.69 -12.09
C GLU A 120 10.73 23.49 -12.00
N GLY A 121 9.43 23.71 -11.82
CA GLY A 121 8.42 22.65 -11.70
C GLY A 121 7.41 22.88 -10.60
N TYR A 122 6.86 21.77 -10.10
CA TYR A 122 5.86 21.75 -9.02
C TYR A 122 6.55 21.77 -7.66
N THR A 123 5.99 22.54 -6.73
CA THR A 123 6.46 22.63 -5.35
C THR A 123 5.54 21.86 -4.42
N VAL A 124 6.13 21.05 -3.55
CA VAL A 124 5.45 20.22 -2.55
C VAL A 124 6.11 20.42 -1.20
N GLU A 125 5.33 20.71 -0.20
CA GLU A 125 5.76 20.72 1.20
C GLU A 125 5.46 19.38 1.86
N ALA A 126 6.45 18.79 2.51
CA ALA A 126 6.32 17.53 3.26
C ALA A 126 7.39 17.44 4.36
N GLY A 127 7.01 16.96 5.56
CA GLY A 127 7.95 16.74 6.66
C GLY A 127 8.74 18.00 7.06
N GLY A 128 8.15 19.18 6.93
CA GLY A 128 8.79 20.46 7.26
C GLY A 128 9.78 20.98 6.22
N SER A 129 9.85 20.36 5.05
CA SER A 129 10.74 20.75 3.95
C SER A 129 9.97 20.96 2.65
N THR A 130 10.52 21.79 1.75
CA THR A 130 9.98 22.03 0.41
C THR A 130 10.80 21.28 -0.62
N TYR A 131 10.09 20.57 -1.50
CA TYR A 131 10.66 19.79 -2.60
C TYR A 131 10.14 20.34 -3.93
N THR A 132 10.99 20.33 -4.96
CA THR A 132 10.61 20.74 -6.31
C THR A 132 10.77 19.57 -7.27
N GLY A 133 9.77 19.30 -8.09
CA GLY A 133 9.79 18.27 -9.11
C GLY A 133 9.38 18.77 -10.47
N ALA A 134 10.16 18.45 -11.51
CA ALA A 134 9.82 18.79 -12.88
C ALA A 134 8.44 18.25 -13.28
N ARG A 135 8.07 17.09 -12.72
CA ARG A 135 6.78 16.41 -12.89
C ARG A 135 6.19 16.05 -11.54
N LEU A 136 4.86 16.03 -11.47
CA LEU A 136 4.11 15.64 -10.29
C LEU A 136 3.08 14.58 -10.68
N LEU A 137 3.07 13.46 -9.93
CA LEU A 137 2.06 12.41 -10.06
C LEU A 137 1.25 12.32 -8.77
N ILE A 138 -0.08 12.44 -8.90
CA ILE A 138 -1.01 12.39 -7.77
C ILE A 138 -1.64 11.00 -7.71
N CYS A 139 -1.28 10.23 -6.67
CA CYS A 139 -1.72 8.85 -6.43
C CYS A 139 -2.30 8.69 -5.02
N THR A 140 -3.03 9.70 -4.54
CA THR A 140 -3.48 9.82 -3.15
C THR A 140 -4.60 8.85 -2.77
N GLY A 141 -5.12 8.09 -3.75
CA GLY A 141 -6.16 7.09 -3.52
C GLY A 141 -7.52 7.69 -3.21
N SER A 142 -8.30 6.96 -2.41
CA SER A 142 -9.65 7.34 -2.01
C SER A 142 -9.93 6.89 -0.57
N SER A 143 -10.93 7.49 0.04
CA SER A 143 -11.47 7.07 1.33
C SER A 143 -12.99 6.89 1.22
N PRO A 144 -13.62 6.01 2.04
CA PRO A 144 -15.07 5.89 2.10
C PRO A 144 -15.73 7.24 2.40
N ALA A 145 -16.77 7.58 1.65
CA ALA A 145 -17.64 8.69 2.01
C ALA A 145 -18.54 8.25 3.18
N ILE A 146 -18.56 9.02 4.26
CA ILE A 146 -19.44 8.79 5.41
C ILE A 146 -20.51 9.88 5.38
N PRO A 147 -21.69 9.62 4.79
CA PRO A 147 -22.79 10.58 4.79
C PRO A 147 -23.29 10.84 6.22
N VAL A 148 -23.71 12.07 6.50
CA VAL A 148 -24.24 12.48 7.82
C VAL A 148 -25.41 11.62 8.29
N SER A 149 -26.15 11.00 7.36
CA SER A 149 -27.27 10.08 7.64
C SER A 149 -26.90 8.78 8.34
N TYR A 150 -25.63 8.44 8.45
CA TYR A 150 -25.16 7.26 9.20
C TYR A 150 -24.78 7.54 10.65
N THR A 151 -25.02 8.74 11.15
CA THR A 151 -24.72 9.15 12.54
C THR A 151 -25.87 8.92 13.51
N HIS A 152 -26.66 7.88 13.31
CA HIS A 152 -27.75 7.49 14.23
C HIS A 152 -27.57 6.08 14.75
#